data_cb8247071614e2375c3fa1984829c1a7
#
_entry.id   cb8247071614e2375c3fa1984829c1a7
#
_cell.length_a   1.000
_cell.length_b   1.000
_cell.length_c   1.000
_cell.angle_alpha   90.00
_cell.angle_beta   90.00
_cell.angle_gamma   90.00
#
_symmetry.space_group_name_H-M   'P 1'
#
loop_
_entity.id
_entity.type
_entity.pdbx_description
1 polymer ?
#
loop_
_entity_poly.entity_id
_entity_poly.type
_entity_poly.pdbx_seq_one_letter_code
_entity_poly.pdbx_strand_id
1 'polypeptide(L)'
;MTRGAPLSLTNLFTSLHPNDQIFTGVYEPEGSQEKLIGQIYRSQTMTNAHMVFLLQCDNDKSRDFVILLEGLIKQAGHWGAKQVVANLDITSELFPHFRQAGFSVLAKQRVFQCEPAGLLEDKMPNGWRTWCHEDINAMRGLYQTLVPPLIQAVEPISRREAQGLVHYDPNGALVAYADLIYGPVGVWILPVIHPQINENMGDLLNQMVLDVRKLNKKPVFIASRSYQPWVESALEEIALEASPEQAVMVRYLALRQRVKSTYVYSPVENGQPEPTITLSSVKERHNG
;
A
#
# COMPACT_ATOMS: atom_id res chain seq x y z
N MET A 1 5.84 1.47 8.89
CA MET A 1 6.54 1.26 10.17
C MET A 1 7.21 -0.11 10.28
N THR A 2 6.66 -1.20 9.83
CA THR A 2 7.27 -2.53 9.95
C THR A 2 8.47 -2.79 9.02
N ARG A 3 8.69 -1.98 8.00
CA ARG A 3 9.79 -2.11 7.01
C ARG A 3 10.86 -1.00 7.07
N GLY A 4 10.69 -0.01 7.93
CA GLY A 4 11.55 1.18 7.96
C GLY A 4 12.36 1.33 9.24
N ALA A 5 13.55 0.73 9.27
CA ALA A 5 14.63 1.24 10.11
C ALA A 5 15.68 1.86 9.18
N PRO A 6 15.80 3.19 9.10
CA PRO A 6 16.61 3.87 8.08
C PRO A 6 18.11 3.55 8.13
N LEU A 7 18.61 3.03 9.24
CA LEU A 7 20.04 2.82 9.48
C LEU A 7 20.37 1.43 10.07
N SER A 8 19.48 0.43 9.94
CA SER A 8 19.80 -0.90 10.45
C SER A 8 20.54 -1.73 9.38
N LEU A 9 21.48 -2.56 9.83
CA LEU A 9 22.17 -3.54 9.00
C LEU A 9 21.18 -4.47 8.26
N THR A 10 19.97 -4.62 8.78
CA THR A 10 18.88 -5.38 8.14
C THR A 10 18.49 -4.78 6.77
N ASN A 11 18.62 -3.46 6.57
CA ASN A 11 18.37 -2.84 5.26
C ASN A 11 19.44 -3.17 4.22
N LEU A 12 20.67 -3.45 4.65
CA LEU A 12 21.71 -3.97 3.77
C LEU A 12 21.40 -5.41 3.30
N PHE A 13 20.77 -6.21 4.16
CA PHE A 13 20.39 -7.59 3.81
C PHE A 13 19.08 -7.67 3.01
N THR A 14 18.15 -6.72 3.16
CA THR A 14 16.95 -6.66 2.32
C THR A 14 17.27 -6.22 0.88
N SER A 15 18.35 -5.46 0.68
CA SER A 15 18.86 -5.16 -0.67
C SER A 15 19.45 -6.38 -1.39
N LEU A 16 19.66 -7.49 -0.66
CA LEU A 16 20.09 -8.78 -1.23
C LEU A 16 18.92 -9.68 -1.67
N HIS A 17 17.66 -9.28 -1.43
CA HIS A 17 16.52 -9.95 -2.03
C HIS A 17 16.41 -9.56 -3.50
N PRO A 18 16.68 -10.48 -4.45
CA PRO A 18 16.75 -10.14 -5.88
C PRO A 18 15.44 -9.60 -6.46
N ASN A 19 14.36 -9.68 -5.70
CA ASN A 19 13.01 -9.28 -6.13
C ASN A 19 12.55 -7.92 -5.61
N ASP A 20 13.32 -7.27 -4.74
CA ASP A 20 12.93 -6.01 -4.11
C ASP A 20 13.80 -4.85 -4.60
N GLN A 21 13.15 -3.75 -4.99
CA GLN A 21 13.80 -2.53 -5.44
C GLN A 21 13.74 -1.49 -4.31
N ILE A 22 14.89 -1.05 -3.84
CA ILE A 22 15.02 0.02 -2.84
C ILE A 22 15.87 1.12 -3.43
N PHE A 23 15.44 2.36 -3.29
CA PHE A 23 16.21 3.52 -3.70
C PHE A 23 16.17 4.58 -2.61
N THR A 24 17.35 5.06 -2.23
CA THR A 24 17.51 6.19 -1.32
C THR A 24 18.02 7.38 -2.11
N GLY A 25 17.21 8.42 -2.19
CA GLY A 25 17.58 9.71 -2.78
C GLY A 25 18.11 10.66 -1.70
N VAL A 26 19.13 11.42 -2.05
CA VAL A 26 19.65 12.52 -1.23
C VAL A 26 19.58 13.78 -2.08
N TYR A 27 19.04 14.85 -1.52
CA TYR A 27 19.03 16.17 -2.13
C TYR A 27 19.77 17.15 -1.24
N GLU A 28 20.74 17.84 -1.83
CA GLU A 28 21.54 18.88 -1.21
C GLU A 28 21.31 20.19 -1.99
N PRO A 29 20.57 21.16 -1.41
CA PRO A 29 20.38 22.47 -2.04
C PRO A 29 21.71 23.21 -2.21
N GLU A 30 21.92 23.87 -3.34
CA GLU A 30 23.13 24.66 -3.57
C GLU A 30 23.29 25.77 -2.54
N GLY A 31 24.46 25.82 -1.89
CA GLY A 31 24.78 26.83 -0.88
C GLY A 31 24.19 26.57 0.52
N SER A 32 23.55 25.43 0.74
CA SER A 32 23.06 25.00 2.04
C SER A 32 23.89 23.81 2.55
N GLN A 33 23.99 23.69 3.87
CA GLN A 33 24.50 22.46 4.50
C GLN A 33 23.41 21.41 4.75
N GLU A 34 22.18 21.74 4.38
CA GLU A 34 21.02 20.86 4.56
C GLU A 34 21.09 19.66 3.64
N LYS A 35 20.67 18.53 4.20
CA LYS A 35 20.50 17.30 3.43
C LYS A 35 19.10 16.75 3.67
N LEU A 36 18.37 16.58 2.58
CA LEU A 36 17.09 15.89 2.58
C LEU A 36 17.32 14.46 2.08
N ILE A 37 16.82 13.48 2.81
CA ILE A 37 16.96 12.06 2.48
C ILE A 37 15.58 11.45 2.40
N GLY A 38 15.34 10.69 1.32
CA GLY A 38 14.09 9.95 1.17
C GLY A 38 14.34 8.57 0.58
N GLN A 39 13.47 7.63 0.94
CA GLN A 39 13.57 6.26 0.46
C GLN A 39 12.24 5.78 -0.08
N ILE A 40 12.30 5.09 -1.20
CA ILE A 40 11.20 4.35 -1.79
C ILE A 40 11.54 2.87 -1.91
N TYR A 41 10.50 2.05 -1.86
CA TYR A 41 10.57 0.60 -1.97
C TYR A 41 9.53 0.10 -2.97
N ARG A 42 9.87 -0.91 -3.75
CA ARG A 42 8.93 -1.65 -4.58
C ARG A 42 9.28 -3.13 -4.61
N SER A 43 8.33 -4.00 -4.31
CA SER A 43 8.45 -5.42 -4.64
C SER A 43 8.13 -5.63 -6.13
N GLN A 44 8.84 -6.53 -6.80
CA GLN A 44 8.58 -6.85 -8.22
C GLN A 44 7.18 -7.44 -8.46
N THR A 45 6.59 -8.03 -7.43
CA THR A 45 5.22 -8.56 -7.47
C THR A 45 4.16 -7.46 -7.38
N MET A 46 4.55 -6.25 -6.94
CA MET A 46 3.64 -5.11 -6.78
C MET A 46 3.74 -4.13 -7.93
N THR A 47 2.59 -3.56 -8.30
CA THR A 47 2.51 -2.49 -9.29
C THR A 47 2.83 -1.10 -8.72
N ASN A 48 2.88 -1.00 -7.38
CA ASN A 48 3.07 0.24 -6.64
C ASN A 48 4.47 0.31 -6.04
N ALA A 49 5.03 1.51 -5.99
CA ALA A 49 6.12 1.84 -5.10
C ALA A 49 5.57 2.47 -3.81
N HIS A 50 6.27 2.27 -2.71
CA HIS A 50 5.90 2.82 -1.40
C HIS A 50 6.98 3.77 -0.91
N MET A 51 6.56 4.94 -0.42
CA MET A 51 7.43 5.83 0.35
C MET A 51 7.71 5.18 1.70
N VAL A 52 8.99 5.04 2.05
CA VAL A 52 9.41 4.43 3.31
C VAL A 52 9.61 5.49 4.37
N PHE A 53 10.40 6.51 4.06
CA PHE A 53 10.62 7.66 4.92
C PHE A 53 11.07 8.89 4.13
N LEU A 54 10.92 10.07 4.75
CA LEU A 54 11.55 11.32 4.41
C LEU A 54 12.16 11.91 5.68
N LEU A 55 13.41 12.36 5.60
CA LEU A 55 14.16 12.92 6.71
C LEU A 55 14.82 14.21 6.27
N GLN A 56 14.91 15.15 7.18
CA GLN A 56 15.74 16.35 7.10
C GLN A 56 16.84 16.22 8.15
N CYS A 57 18.07 16.46 7.77
CA CYS A 57 19.23 16.28 8.65
C CYS A 57 19.55 17.51 9.50
N ASP A 58 18.94 18.68 9.23
CA ASP A 58 19.13 19.92 9.95
C ASP A 58 17.82 20.63 10.27
N ASN A 59 17.84 21.52 11.28
CA ASN A 59 16.65 22.18 11.83
C ASN A 59 16.14 23.37 10.99
N ASP A 60 16.72 23.66 9.85
CA ASP A 60 16.24 24.75 9.01
C ASP A 60 15.05 24.28 8.15
N LYS A 61 14.05 25.15 8.01
CA LYS A 61 12.78 24.77 7.36
C LYS A 61 12.97 24.74 5.85
N SER A 62 13.56 23.67 5.33
CA SER A 62 13.71 23.49 3.89
C SER A 62 12.36 23.32 3.20
N ARG A 63 12.18 24.10 2.12
CA ARG A 63 11.01 24.01 1.24
C ARG A 63 11.20 23.01 0.08
N ASP A 64 12.36 22.38 0.02
CA ASP A 64 12.80 21.64 -1.18
C ASP A 64 12.41 20.15 -1.18
N PHE A 65 11.58 19.73 -0.24
CA PHE A 65 11.03 18.37 -0.21
C PHE A 65 10.34 17.98 -1.52
N VAL A 66 9.77 18.95 -2.25
CA VAL A 66 9.09 18.69 -3.51
C VAL A 66 10.07 18.16 -4.56
N ILE A 67 11.29 18.73 -4.62
CA ILE A 67 12.34 18.30 -5.55
C ILE A 67 12.79 16.88 -5.25
N LEU A 68 13.01 16.55 -3.97
CA LEU A 68 13.34 15.20 -3.55
C LEU A 68 12.20 14.22 -3.89
N LEU A 69 10.95 14.58 -3.60
CA LEU A 69 9.77 13.79 -3.92
C LEU A 69 9.66 13.50 -5.41
N GLU A 70 9.85 14.51 -6.26
CA GLU A 70 9.83 14.34 -7.73
C GLU A 70 10.95 13.42 -8.21
N GLY A 71 12.15 13.50 -7.63
CA GLY A 71 13.25 12.58 -7.90
C GLY A 71 12.89 11.12 -7.56
N LEU A 72 12.30 10.91 -6.39
CA LEU A 72 11.85 9.59 -5.94
C LEU A 72 10.71 9.05 -6.82
N ILE A 73 9.75 9.91 -7.18
CA ILE A 73 8.63 9.58 -8.10
C ILE A 73 9.17 9.17 -9.47
N LYS A 74 10.14 9.91 -10.01
CA LYS A 74 10.78 9.59 -11.28
C LYS A 74 11.48 8.24 -11.23
N GLN A 75 12.17 7.94 -10.14
CA GLN A 75 12.81 6.63 -9.93
C GLN A 75 11.77 5.50 -9.87
N ALA A 76 10.66 5.68 -9.15
CA ALA A 76 9.56 4.73 -9.15
C ALA A 76 9.01 4.47 -10.56
N GLY A 77 8.90 5.53 -11.38
CA GLY A 77 8.53 5.43 -12.79
C GLY A 77 9.52 4.63 -13.63
N HIS A 78 10.83 4.79 -13.40
CA HIS A 78 11.87 3.98 -14.05
C HIS A 78 11.73 2.49 -13.71
N TRP A 79 11.28 2.16 -12.52
CA TRP A 79 10.98 0.78 -12.13
C TRP A 79 9.68 0.24 -12.76
N GLY A 80 8.93 1.07 -13.48
CA GLY A 80 7.63 0.71 -14.06
C GLY A 80 6.52 0.64 -13.02
N ALA A 81 6.66 1.34 -11.88
CA ALA A 81 5.55 1.50 -10.96
C ALA A 81 4.41 2.28 -11.63
N LYS A 82 3.17 1.90 -11.35
CA LYS A 82 1.98 2.64 -11.83
C LYS A 82 1.64 3.82 -10.93
N GLN A 83 2.03 3.73 -9.67
CA GLN A 83 1.77 4.74 -8.67
C GLN A 83 2.77 4.65 -7.51
N VAL A 84 2.90 5.75 -6.77
CA VAL A 84 3.63 5.82 -5.50
C VAL A 84 2.62 6.04 -4.39
N VAL A 85 2.70 5.23 -3.35
CA VAL A 85 1.85 5.30 -2.15
C VAL A 85 2.66 5.81 -0.98
N ALA A 86 2.09 6.68 -0.18
CA ALA A 86 2.68 7.21 1.04
C ALA A 86 1.64 7.26 2.16
N ASN A 87 2.07 6.94 3.37
CA ASN A 87 1.27 7.12 4.58
C ASN A 87 1.88 8.26 5.39
N LEU A 88 1.12 9.28 5.66
CA LEU A 88 1.59 10.50 6.27
C LEU A 88 0.59 10.99 7.32
N ASP A 89 1.10 11.39 8.48
CA ASP A 89 0.28 12.09 9.48
C ASP A 89 -0.35 13.34 8.85
N ILE A 90 -1.67 13.51 9.00
CA ILE A 90 -2.40 14.64 8.42
C ILE A 90 -1.97 15.99 8.99
N THR A 91 -1.40 15.99 10.19
CA THR A 91 -0.88 17.19 10.87
C THR A 91 0.60 17.44 10.57
N SER A 92 1.25 16.57 9.81
CA SER A 92 2.66 16.69 9.45
C SER A 92 2.93 17.93 8.59
N GLU A 93 4.00 18.64 8.88
CA GLU A 93 4.50 19.74 8.05
C GLU A 93 4.85 19.28 6.60
N LEU A 94 5.06 17.99 6.39
CA LEU A 94 5.31 17.41 5.07
C LEU A 94 4.05 17.31 4.21
N PHE A 95 2.85 17.33 4.80
CA PHE A 95 1.60 17.13 4.06
C PHE A 95 1.42 18.10 2.87
N PRO A 96 1.66 19.42 3.00
CA PRO A 96 1.59 20.36 1.88
C PRO A 96 2.59 20.02 0.76
N HIS A 97 3.79 19.53 1.08
CA HIS A 97 4.82 19.17 0.08
C HIS A 97 4.40 17.96 -0.74
N PHE A 98 3.76 16.95 -0.11
CA PHE A 98 3.17 15.83 -0.84
C PHE A 98 2.06 16.31 -1.78
N ARG A 99 1.18 17.21 -1.32
CA ARG A 99 0.14 17.80 -2.17
C ARG A 99 0.73 18.54 -3.37
N GLN A 100 1.78 19.33 -3.15
CA GLN A 100 2.53 20.02 -4.20
C GLN A 100 3.18 19.07 -5.20
N ALA A 101 3.75 17.95 -4.72
CA ALA A 101 4.29 16.89 -5.59
C ALA A 101 3.18 16.06 -6.27
N GLY A 102 1.91 16.46 -6.16
CA GLY A 102 0.76 15.90 -6.86
C GLY A 102 0.22 14.60 -6.26
N PHE A 103 0.48 14.34 -4.97
CA PHE A 103 -0.21 13.27 -4.25
C PHE A 103 -1.65 13.70 -3.91
N SER A 104 -2.56 12.75 -4.02
CA SER A 104 -3.95 12.88 -3.60
C SER A 104 -4.23 11.98 -2.41
N VAL A 105 -5.08 12.43 -1.49
CA VAL A 105 -5.55 11.58 -0.38
C VAL A 105 -6.52 10.56 -0.95
N LEU A 106 -6.23 9.29 -0.71
CA LEU A 106 -7.03 8.16 -1.15
C LEU A 106 -7.95 7.65 -0.05
N ALA A 107 -7.41 7.55 1.16
CA ALA A 107 -8.12 7.16 2.37
C ALA A 107 -7.42 7.78 3.59
N LYS A 108 -8.09 7.71 4.74
CA LYS A 108 -7.45 7.94 6.03
C LYS A 108 -7.30 6.61 6.75
N GLN A 109 -6.34 6.54 7.67
CA GLN A 109 -6.12 5.39 8.52
C GLN A 109 -5.67 5.81 9.91
N ARG A 110 -5.89 4.91 10.87
CA ARG A 110 -5.20 4.90 12.16
C ARG A 110 -4.56 3.55 12.37
N VAL A 111 -3.46 3.54 13.08
CA VAL A 111 -2.70 2.33 13.39
C VAL A 111 -2.76 2.10 14.87
N PHE A 112 -3.21 0.91 15.25
CA PHE A 112 -3.40 0.50 16.62
C PHE A 112 -2.36 -0.55 16.99
N GLN A 113 -1.62 -0.31 18.06
CA GLN A 113 -0.78 -1.33 18.66
C GLN A 113 -1.64 -2.17 19.60
N CYS A 114 -1.73 -3.46 19.34
CA CYS A 114 -2.58 -4.37 20.08
C CYS A 114 -1.75 -5.43 20.82
N GLU A 115 -2.15 -5.67 22.06
CA GLU A 115 -1.74 -6.83 22.85
C GLU A 115 -2.97 -7.63 23.24
N PRO A 116 -2.87 -8.97 23.34
CA PRO A 116 -4.02 -9.75 23.71
C PRO A 116 -4.50 -9.34 25.11
N ALA A 117 -5.74 -8.98 25.23
CA ALA A 117 -6.39 -8.72 26.51
C ALA A 117 -6.69 -10.07 27.20
N GLY A 118 -5.80 -10.50 28.09
CA GLY A 118 -5.97 -11.69 28.90
C GLY A 118 -5.83 -13.03 28.17
N LEU A 119 -5.84 -14.09 28.95
CA LEU A 119 -5.96 -15.46 28.44
C LEU A 119 -7.44 -15.69 28.08
N LEU A 120 -7.84 -15.32 26.88
CA LEU A 120 -9.04 -15.93 26.30
C LEU A 120 -8.65 -17.38 26.00
N GLU A 121 -9.03 -18.28 26.92
CA GLU A 121 -8.98 -19.71 26.67
C GLU A 121 -9.77 -20.01 25.39
N ASP A 122 -9.23 -20.85 24.55
CA ASP A 122 -9.70 -21.45 23.30
C ASP A 122 -11.23 -21.61 23.11
N LYS A 123 -12.02 -20.54 23.14
CA LYS A 123 -13.49 -20.65 23.16
C LYS A 123 -14.22 -20.15 21.91
N MET A 124 -13.52 -19.71 20.87
CA MET A 124 -14.24 -19.46 19.61
C MET A 124 -14.23 -20.73 18.74
N PRO A 125 -15.39 -21.39 18.57
CA PRO A 125 -15.49 -22.62 17.79
C PRO A 125 -15.11 -22.45 16.32
N ASN A 126 -15.13 -21.20 15.81
CA ASN A 126 -14.77 -20.83 14.43
C ASN A 126 -13.72 -19.72 14.44
N GLY A 127 -12.52 -19.99 14.99
CA GLY A 127 -11.42 -19.01 15.03
C GLY A 127 -10.88 -18.63 13.65
N TRP A 128 -9.94 -17.70 13.66
CA TRP A 128 -9.19 -17.36 12.45
C TRP A 128 -8.33 -18.54 12.00
N ARG A 129 -8.28 -18.78 10.69
CA ARG A 129 -7.38 -19.74 10.09
C ARG A 129 -6.55 -19.11 8.97
N THR A 130 -5.41 -19.69 8.68
CA THR A 130 -4.64 -19.28 7.51
C THR A 130 -5.48 -19.52 6.25
N TRP A 131 -5.51 -18.52 5.36
CA TRP A 131 -6.21 -18.63 4.10
C TRP A 131 -5.52 -19.61 3.15
N CYS A 132 -6.27 -20.22 2.28
CA CYS A 132 -5.79 -21.10 1.22
C CYS A 132 -6.30 -20.62 -0.15
N HIS A 133 -5.87 -21.29 -1.21
CA HIS A 133 -6.22 -20.89 -2.57
C HIS A 133 -7.73 -20.88 -2.84
N GLU A 134 -8.46 -21.73 -2.17
CA GLU A 134 -9.92 -21.86 -2.29
C GLU A 134 -10.66 -20.63 -1.75
N ASP A 135 -10.08 -19.92 -0.78
CA ASP A 135 -10.67 -18.73 -0.17
C ASP A 135 -10.62 -17.49 -1.07
N ILE A 136 -9.76 -17.48 -2.09
CA ILE A 136 -9.47 -16.28 -2.91
C ILE A 136 -10.72 -15.67 -3.52
N ASN A 137 -11.66 -16.49 -3.97
CA ASN A 137 -12.89 -15.99 -4.59
C ASN A 137 -13.82 -15.34 -3.56
N ALA A 138 -13.95 -15.95 -2.37
CA ALA A 138 -14.73 -15.39 -1.28
C ALA A 138 -14.09 -14.09 -0.75
N MET A 139 -12.75 -14.06 -0.57
CA MET A 139 -11.99 -12.86 -0.20
C MET A 139 -12.20 -11.74 -1.21
N ARG A 140 -12.15 -12.04 -2.52
CA ARG A 140 -12.39 -11.06 -3.57
C ARG A 140 -13.81 -10.50 -3.53
N GLY A 141 -14.81 -11.35 -3.28
CA GLY A 141 -16.20 -10.92 -3.13
C GLY A 141 -16.35 -9.93 -1.96
N LEU A 142 -15.82 -10.28 -0.79
CA LEU A 142 -15.86 -9.43 0.40
C LEU A 142 -15.10 -8.11 0.14
N TYR A 143 -13.92 -8.18 -0.47
CA TYR A 143 -13.10 -7.02 -0.82
C TYR A 143 -13.85 -6.06 -1.75
N GLN A 144 -14.44 -6.56 -2.81
CA GLN A 144 -15.19 -5.76 -3.77
C GLN A 144 -16.43 -5.09 -3.15
N THR A 145 -17.02 -5.73 -2.14
CA THR A 145 -18.19 -5.21 -1.44
C THR A 145 -17.83 -4.07 -0.48
N LEU A 146 -16.73 -4.17 0.22
CA LEU A 146 -16.39 -3.27 1.33
C LEU A 146 -15.38 -2.19 0.96
N VAL A 147 -14.44 -2.48 0.06
CA VAL A 147 -13.36 -1.56 -0.27
C VAL A 147 -13.76 -0.67 -1.44
N PRO A 148 -13.64 0.67 -1.32
CA PRO A 148 -13.97 1.58 -2.42
C PRO A 148 -13.16 1.30 -3.69
N PRO A 149 -13.74 1.42 -4.91
CA PRO A 149 -13.08 1.07 -6.17
C PRO A 149 -11.74 1.79 -6.41
N LEU A 150 -11.61 3.04 -5.99
CA LEU A 150 -10.37 3.80 -6.11
C LEU A 150 -9.23 3.17 -5.29
N ILE A 151 -9.57 2.62 -4.12
CA ILE A 151 -8.61 1.93 -3.26
C ILE A 151 -8.25 0.57 -3.85
N GLN A 152 -9.22 -0.15 -4.40
CA GLN A 152 -8.98 -1.45 -5.06
C GLN A 152 -7.94 -1.35 -6.19
N ALA A 153 -7.90 -0.22 -6.90
CA ALA A 153 -6.92 0.02 -7.96
C ALA A 153 -5.49 0.22 -7.42
N VAL A 154 -5.36 0.70 -6.18
CA VAL A 154 -4.07 1.03 -5.54
C VAL A 154 -3.59 -0.09 -4.63
N GLU A 155 -4.50 -0.71 -3.89
CA GLU A 155 -4.21 -1.79 -2.94
C GLU A 155 -4.92 -3.09 -3.39
N PRO A 156 -4.53 -3.72 -4.50
CA PRO A 156 -5.17 -4.95 -4.96
C PRO A 156 -4.91 -6.07 -3.95
N ILE A 157 -5.86 -6.99 -3.82
CA ILE A 157 -5.67 -8.21 -3.02
C ILE A 157 -4.38 -8.89 -3.47
N SER A 158 -3.46 -9.07 -2.54
CA SER A 158 -2.19 -9.74 -2.80
C SER A 158 -2.41 -11.22 -3.11
N ARG A 159 -1.88 -11.68 -4.24
CA ARG A 159 -2.14 -13.04 -4.75
C ARG A 159 -1.03 -14.04 -4.46
N ARG A 160 0.16 -13.62 -4.03
CA ARG A 160 1.32 -14.52 -4.11
C ARG A 160 2.20 -14.62 -2.87
N GLU A 161 2.22 -13.67 -1.98
CA GLU A 161 3.17 -13.64 -0.88
C GLU A 161 2.54 -13.26 0.48
N ALA A 162 1.29 -12.87 0.49
CA ALA A 162 0.64 -12.48 1.72
C ALA A 162 0.29 -13.74 2.53
N GLN A 163 0.94 -13.86 3.66
CA GLN A 163 0.37 -14.65 4.73
C GLN A 163 -0.84 -13.88 5.25
N GLY A 164 -1.93 -14.58 5.48
CA GLY A 164 -3.14 -13.93 5.92
C GLY A 164 -4.07 -14.89 6.62
N LEU A 165 -5.08 -14.33 7.23
CA LEU A 165 -6.08 -15.05 7.99
C LEU A 165 -7.45 -14.83 7.35
N VAL A 166 -8.31 -15.83 7.48
CA VAL A 166 -9.73 -15.78 7.10
C VAL A 166 -10.59 -16.23 8.26
N HIS A 167 -11.78 -15.66 8.33
CA HIS A 167 -12.81 -16.05 9.29
C HIS A 167 -14.14 -16.22 8.57
N TYR A 168 -14.78 -17.36 8.84
CA TYR A 168 -16.07 -17.75 8.29
C TYR A 168 -17.13 -17.77 9.39
N ASP A 169 -18.31 -17.29 9.08
CA ASP A 169 -19.44 -17.41 9.97
C ASP A 169 -19.92 -18.87 10.10
N PRO A 170 -20.79 -19.19 11.07
CA PRO A 170 -21.34 -20.54 11.22
C PRO A 170 -22.12 -21.06 9.99
N ASN A 171 -22.57 -20.17 9.10
CA ASN A 171 -23.27 -20.51 7.87
C ASN A 171 -22.32 -20.82 6.71
N GLY A 172 -21.00 -20.68 6.92
CA GLY A 172 -19.99 -20.90 5.92
C GLY A 172 -19.76 -19.73 4.96
N ALA A 173 -20.21 -18.51 5.32
CA ALA A 173 -19.90 -17.32 4.56
C ALA A 173 -18.60 -16.68 5.10
N LEU A 174 -17.70 -16.22 4.18
CA LEU A 174 -16.52 -15.47 4.56
C LEU A 174 -16.95 -14.06 5.02
N VAL A 175 -16.75 -13.76 6.29
CA VAL A 175 -17.14 -12.47 6.90
C VAL A 175 -15.95 -11.59 7.24
N ALA A 176 -14.74 -12.16 7.29
CA ALA A 176 -13.55 -11.37 7.50
C ALA A 176 -12.31 -12.04 6.88
N TYR A 177 -11.35 -11.21 6.46
CA TYR A 177 -9.98 -11.64 6.20
C TYR A 177 -9.01 -10.55 6.62
N ALA A 178 -7.74 -10.92 6.82
CA ALA A 178 -6.69 -9.99 7.19
C ALA A 178 -5.39 -10.33 6.46
N ASP A 179 -4.79 -9.34 5.81
CA ASP A 179 -3.44 -9.46 5.26
C ASP A 179 -2.41 -9.23 6.36
N LEU A 180 -1.42 -10.13 6.45
CA LEU A 180 -0.34 -10.08 7.43
C LEU A 180 0.98 -9.73 6.74
N ILE A 181 1.65 -8.69 7.23
CA ILE A 181 2.98 -8.30 6.79
C ILE A 181 3.95 -8.42 7.96
N TYR A 182 4.85 -9.40 7.89
CA TYR A 182 5.87 -9.59 8.90
C TYR A 182 7.08 -8.67 8.66
N GLY A 183 7.43 -7.91 9.67
CA GLY A 183 8.56 -6.99 9.64
C GLY A 183 9.53 -7.21 10.81
N PRO A 184 10.69 -6.53 10.82
CA PRO A 184 11.65 -6.62 11.91
C PRO A 184 11.11 -6.10 13.24
N VAL A 185 10.24 -5.10 13.22
CA VAL A 185 9.69 -4.43 14.41
C VAL A 185 8.40 -5.06 14.89
N GLY A 186 7.61 -5.68 14.01
CA GLY A 186 6.31 -6.22 14.37
C GLY A 186 5.58 -6.86 13.20
N VAL A 187 4.35 -7.25 13.45
CA VAL A 187 3.41 -7.75 12.45
C VAL A 187 2.40 -6.66 12.15
N TRP A 188 2.33 -6.27 10.88
CA TRP A 188 1.32 -5.34 10.38
C TRP A 188 0.13 -6.12 9.86
N ILE A 189 -1.07 -5.74 10.27
CA ILE A 189 -2.33 -6.36 9.88
C ILE A 189 -3.21 -5.33 9.21
N LEU A 190 -3.75 -5.69 8.05
CA LEU A 190 -4.78 -4.93 7.34
C LEU A 190 -6.03 -5.79 7.24
N PRO A 191 -7.02 -5.63 8.14
CA PRO A 191 -8.24 -6.40 8.12
C PRO A 191 -9.27 -5.82 7.15
N VAL A 192 -10.07 -6.71 6.57
CA VAL A 192 -11.31 -6.40 5.86
C VAL A 192 -12.42 -7.22 6.49
N ILE A 193 -13.32 -6.57 7.22
CA ILE A 193 -14.32 -7.22 8.06
C ILE A 193 -15.71 -6.70 7.71
N HIS A 194 -16.65 -7.61 7.49
CA HIS A 194 -18.03 -7.25 7.21
C HIS A 194 -18.68 -6.59 8.44
N PRO A 195 -19.44 -5.47 8.30
CA PRO A 195 -20.05 -4.80 9.44
C PRO A 195 -21.13 -5.62 10.17
N GLN A 196 -21.76 -6.56 9.46
CA GLN A 196 -22.82 -7.41 9.97
C GLN A 196 -22.31 -8.79 10.38
N ILE A 197 -21.23 -8.83 11.17
CA ILE A 197 -20.79 -10.08 11.80
C ILE A 197 -21.73 -10.40 12.98
N ASN A 198 -22.00 -11.68 13.20
CA ASN A 198 -22.84 -12.13 14.31
C ASN A 198 -22.11 -12.17 15.66
N GLU A 199 -20.81 -11.99 15.66
CA GLU A 199 -19.92 -12.04 16.79
C GLU A 199 -19.57 -10.64 17.28
N ASN A 200 -19.05 -10.53 18.50
CA ASN A 200 -18.51 -9.29 18.99
C ASN A 200 -17.23 -8.93 18.20
N MET A 201 -17.16 -7.74 17.62
CA MET A 201 -16.02 -7.28 16.81
C MET A 201 -14.73 -7.24 17.62
N GLY A 202 -14.79 -6.78 18.88
CA GLY A 202 -13.64 -6.73 19.79
C GLY A 202 -13.09 -8.13 20.08
N ASP A 203 -13.96 -9.10 20.33
CA ASP A 203 -13.55 -10.49 20.58
C ASP A 203 -12.92 -11.12 19.33
N LEU A 204 -13.49 -10.86 18.15
CA LEU A 204 -12.95 -11.33 16.88
C LEU A 204 -11.54 -10.75 16.62
N LEU A 205 -11.34 -9.47 16.86
CA LEU A 205 -10.05 -8.81 16.72
C LEU A 205 -9.03 -9.30 17.76
N ASN A 206 -9.44 -9.45 19.02
CA ASN A 206 -8.61 -10.03 20.07
C ASN A 206 -8.14 -11.44 19.73
N GLN A 207 -9.05 -12.28 19.23
CA GLN A 207 -8.69 -13.64 18.78
C GLN A 207 -7.67 -13.59 17.64
N MET A 208 -7.83 -12.69 16.69
CA MET A 208 -6.85 -12.48 15.61
C MET A 208 -5.47 -12.13 16.16
N VAL A 209 -5.40 -11.19 17.10
CA VAL A 209 -4.14 -10.79 17.75
C VAL A 209 -3.49 -11.97 18.47
N LEU A 210 -4.29 -12.76 19.21
CA LEU A 210 -3.83 -13.97 19.89
C LEU A 210 -3.22 -14.98 18.92
N ASP A 211 -3.91 -15.29 17.84
CA ASP A 211 -3.46 -16.28 16.86
C ASP A 211 -2.18 -15.83 16.14
N VAL A 212 -2.07 -14.54 15.80
CA VAL A 212 -0.84 -13.98 15.24
C VAL A 212 0.31 -14.03 16.24
N ARG A 213 0.07 -13.75 17.52
CA ARG A 213 1.12 -13.78 18.55
C ARG A 213 1.55 -15.19 18.95
N LYS A 214 0.70 -16.19 18.84
CA LYS A 214 1.11 -17.60 18.97
C LYS A 214 2.18 -17.97 17.96
N LEU A 215 2.09 -17.42 16.73
CA LEU A 215 3.04 -17.65 15.65
C LEU A 215 4.27 -16.75 15.74
N ASN A 216 4.11 -15.52 16.25
CA ASN A 216 5.17 -14.53 16.31
C ASN A 216 5.03 -13.64 17.54
N LYS A 217 6.02 -13.68 18.44
CA LYS A 217 6.02 -12.92 19.71
C LYS A 217 6.24 -11.42 19.58
N LYS A 218 6.29 -10.89 18.34
CA LYS A 218 6.50 -9.46 18.09
C LYS A 218 5.22 -8.65 18.32
N PRO A 219 5.34 -7.31 18.53
CA PRO A 219 4.19 -6.42 18.58
C PRO A 219 3.29 -6.56 17.34
N VAL A 220 1.99 -6.43 17.55
CA VAL A 220 0.97 -6.47 16.48
C VAL A 220 0.44 -5.07 16.26
N PHE A 221 0.43 -4.63 15.00
CA PHE A 221 -0.09 -3.35 14.58
C PHE A 221 -1.24 -3.58 13.60
N ILE A 222 -2.42 -3.07 13.92
CA ILE A 222 -3.61 -3.18 13.07
C ILE A 222 -3.92 -1.82 12.47
N ALA A 223 -3.99 -1.75 11.15
CA ALA A 223 -4.40 -0.54 10.45
C ALA A 223 -5.90 -0.56 10.18
N SER A 224 -6.63 0.39 10.76
CA SER A 224 -8.03 0.65 10.41
C SER A 224 -8.11 1.71 9.32
N ARG A 225 -8.90 1.45 8.28
CA ARG A 225 -9.16 2.38 7.18
C ARG A 225 -10.47 3.12 7.40
N SER A 226 -10.53 4.38 6.99
CA SER A 226 -11.71 5.24 7.16
C SER A 226 -13.00 4.71 6.53
N TYR A 227 -12.92 3.73 5.63
CA TYR A 227 -14.08 3.07 5.06
C TYR A 227 -14.59 1.89 5.89
N GLN A 228 -13.96 1.59 7.03
CA GLN A 228 -14.36 0.57 8.00
C GLN A 228 -14.42 1.17 9.43
N PRO A 229 -15.28 2.17 9.71
CA PRO A 229 -15.31 2.83 11.01
C PRO A 229 -15.70 1.90 12.15
N TRP A 230 -16.45 0.82 11.87
CA TRP A 230 -16.78 -0.20 12.88
C TRP A 230 -15.57 -0.98 13.38
N VAL A 231 -14.54 -1.18 12.54
CA VAL A 231 -13.28 -1.80 12.95
C VAL A 231 -12.50 -0.85 13.85
N GLU A 232 -12.48 0.44 13.50
CA GLU A 232 -11.80 1.48 14.29
C GLU A 232 -12.39 1.58 15.70
N SER A 233 -13.71 1.67 15.82
CA SER A 233 -14.39 1.74 17.12
C SER A 233 -14.07 0.53 18.01
N ALA A 234 -14.04 -0.68 17.46
CA ALA A 234 -13.68 -1.88 18.21
C ALA A 234 -12.20 -1.92 18.62
N LEU A 235 -11.31 -1.37 17.77
CA LEU A 235 -9.89 -1.29 18.11
C LEU A 235 -9.60 -0.26 19.21
N GLU A 236 -10.37 0.84 19.29
CA GLU A 236 -10.24 1.83 20.36
C GLU A 236 -10.51 1.23 21.75
N GLU A 237 -11.32 0.16 21.84
CA GLU A 237 -11.62 -0.53 23.10
C GLU A 237 -10.52 -1.50 23.54
N ILE A 238 -9.77 -2.09 22.60
CA ILE A 238 -8.83 -3.19 22.89
C ILE A 238 -7.36 -2.84 22.68
N ALA A 239 -7.05 -1.71 22.01
CA ALA A 239 -5.69 -1.32 21.72
C ALA A 239 -4.98 -0.67 22.91
N LEU A 240 -3.66 -0.90 23.01
CA LEU A 240 -2.82 -0.21 24.00
C LEU A 240 -2.57 1.24 23.60
N GLU A 241 -2.34 1.46 22.31
CA GLU A 241 -1.96 2.75 21.76
C GLU A 241 -2.50 2.89 20.34
N ALA A 242 -2.94 4.10 20.00
CA ALA A 242 -3.38 4.47 18.67
C ALA A 242 -2.49 5.59 18.10
N SER A 243 -2.12 5.47 16.83
CA SER A 243 -1.41 6.53 16.13
C SER A 243 -2.32 7.76 15.92
N PRO A 244 -1.75 8.95 15.66
CA PRO A 244 -2.49 10.03 15.02
C PRO A 244 -3.13 9.55 13.71
N GLU A 245 -4.15 10.27 13.25
CA GLU A 245 -4.78 10.00 11.96
C GLU A 245 -3.79 10.25 10.82
N GLN A 246 -3.66 9.31 9.91
CA GLN A 246 -2.78 9.36 8.76
C GLN A 246 -3.57 9.44 7.46
N ALA A 247 -3.07 10.21 6.51
CA ALA A 247 -3.54 10.15 5.13
C ALA A 247 -2.79 9.05 4.37
N VAL A 248 -3.52 8.16 3.73
CA VAL A 248 -3.00 7.27 2.69
C VAL A 248 -3.06 8.06 1.39
N MET A 249 -1.90 8.45 0.90
CA MET A 249 -1.77 9.30 -0.28
C MET A 249 -1.24 8.51 -1.47
N VAL A 250 -1.69 8.87 -2.65
CA VAL A 250 -1.27 8.25 -3.90
C VAL A 250 -0.87 9.30 -4.94
N ARG A 251 0.22 9.03 -5.65
CA ARG A 251 0.62 9.72 -6.86
C ARG A 251 0.57 8.73 -8.03
N TYR A 252 -0.35 8.95 -8.97
CA TYR A 252 -0.43 8.17 -10.20
C TYR A 252 0.68 8.57 -11.16
N LEU A 253 1.32 7.59 -11.79
CA LEU A 253 2.39 7.80 -12.76
C LEU A 253 1.85 7.57 -14.17
N ALA A 254 2.15 8.50 -15.08
CA ALA A 254 1.83 8.31 -16.48
C ALA A 254 2.78 7.27 -17.08
N LEU A 255 2.27 6.13 -17.48
CA LEU A 255 3.04 5.15 -18.23
C LEU A 255 3.11 5.62 -19.69
N ARG A 256 4.30 5.93 -20.19
CA ARG A 256 4.53 6.06 -21.64
C ARG A 256 4.35 4.67 -22.26
N GLN A 257 3.19 4.43 -22.83
CA GLN A 257 2.99 3.25 -23.64
C GLN A 257 3.73 3.49 -24.97
N ARG A 258 4.88 2.82 -25.16
CA ARG A 258 5.49 2.70 -26.48
C ARG A 258 4.57 1.79 -27.29
N VAL A 259 3.69 2.38 -28.06
CA VAL A 259 3.01 1.66 -29.13
C VAL A 259 4.09 1.28 -30.12
N LYS A 260 4.52 0.03 -30.14
CA LYS A 260 5.28 -0.52 -31.25
C LYS A 260 4.29 -0.56 -32.41
N SER A 261 4.34 0.49 -33.26
CA SER A 261 3.68 0.46 -34.55
C SER A 261 4.40 -0.59 -35.39
N THR A 262 3.89 -1.81 -35.33
CA THR A 262 4.32 -2.85 -36.28
C THR A 262 3.50 -2.63 -37.55
N TYR A 263 3.95 -1.69 -38.39
CA TYR A 263 3.51 -1.67 -39.77
C TYR A 263 4.13 -2.88 -40.46
N VAL A 264 3.38 -3.96 -40.53
CA VAL A 264 3.70 -5.05 -41.46
C VAL A 264 3.32 -4.51 -42.84
N TYR A 265 4.28 -4.08 -43.61
CA TYR A 265 4.10 -3.81 -45.02
C TYR A 265 4.02 -5.18 -45.70
N SER A 266 2.81 -5.66 -45.97
CA SER A 266 2.61 -6.77 -46.91
C SER A 266 2.71 -6.17 -48.32
N PRO A 267 3.63 -6.63 -49.16
CA PRO A 267 3.62 -6.23 -50.56
C PRO A 267 2.34 -6.78 -51.17
N VAL A 268 1.49 -5.89 -51.68
CA VAL A 268 0.30 -6.25 -52.43
C VAL A 268 0.75 -6.67 -53.82
N GLU A 269 0.76 -8.00 -54.04
CA GLU A 269 0.71 -8.56 -55.41
C GLU A 269 -0.76 -8.58 -55.81
N ASN A 270 -1.02 -7.89 -56.94
CA ASN A 270 -2.28 -7.77 -57.68
C ASN A 270 -3.19 -6.59 -57.25
N GLY A 271 -3.04 -5.53 -57.96
CA GLY A 271 -3.74 -4.32 -58.29
C GLY A 271 -5.25 -4.21 -58.14
N GLN A 272 -5.84 -4.44 -56.95
CA GLN A 272 -7.17 -3.93 -56.63
C GLN A 272 -7.10 -2.99 -55.46
N PRO A 273 -7.66 -1.76 -55.54
CA PRO A 273 -7.63 -0.81 -54.42
C PRO A 273 -8.64 -1.25 -53.37
N GLU A 274 -8.12 -1.63 -52.18
CA GLU A 274 -8.94 -1.74 -50.99
C GLU A 274 -9.21 -0.38 -50.35
N PRO A 275 -10.36 -0.19 -49.70
CA PRO A 275 -10.69 1.12 -49.13
C PRO A 275 -9.76 1.48 -47.98
N THR A 276 -9.02 2.54 -48.14
CA THR A 276 -8.09 3.12 -47.17
C THR A 276 -8.89 3.76 -46.02
N ILE A 277 -8.80 3.21 -44.82
CA ILE A 277 -9.25 3.92 -43.64
C ILE A 277 -8.24 4.98 -43.29
N THR A 278 -8.61 6.24 -43.48
CA THR A 278 -7.77 7.39 -43.15
C THR A 278 -7.89 7.64 -41.63
N LEU A 279 -6.87 7.30 -40.87
CA LEU A 279 -6.73 7.76 -39.49
C LEU A 279 -6.16 9.21 -39.56
N SER A 280 -7.01 10.21 -39.27
CA SER A 280 -6.60 11.58 -39.12
C SER A 280 -5.72 11.75 -37.90
N SER A 281 -4.44 12.04 -38.08
CA SER A 281 -3.57 12.51 -37.01
C SER A 281 -3.94 13.96 -36.64
N VAL A 282 -4.34 14.17 -35.39
CA VAL A 282 -4.49 15.51 -34.84
C VAL A 282 -3.10 16.13 -34.72
N LYS A 283 -2.79 17.08 -35.60
CA LYS A 283 -1.64 17.96 -35.46
C LYS A 283 -1.95 19.02 -34.41
N GLU A 284 -1.28 18.97 -33.29
CA GLU A 284 -1.21 20.11 -32.38
C GLU A 284 -0.57 21.29 -33.10
N ARG A 285 -1.33 22.37 -33.26
CA ARG A 285 -0.78 23.67 -33.70
C ARG A 285 -0.12 24.35 -32.51
N HIS A 286 1.18 24.46 -32.53
CA HIS A 286 1.89 25.47 -31.78
C HIS A 286 1.57 26.84 -32.40
N ASN A 287 0.85 27.67 -31.66
CA ASN A 287 0.82 29.11 -31.90
C ASN A 287 1.97 29.74 -31.11
N GLY A 288 2.80 30.50 -31.84
CA GLY A 288 3.88 31.33 -31.32
C GLY A 288 3.40 32.54 -30.51
#